data_cde5e64e285c98d20fbe0944c1adf759
#
_entry.id   cde5e64e285c98d20fbe0944c1adf759
#
_cell.length_a   1.000
_cell.length_b   1.000
_cell.length_c   1.000
_cell.angle_alpha   90.00
_cell.angle_beta   90.00
_cell.angle_gamma   90.00
#
_symmetry.space_group_name_H-M   'P 1'
#
loop_
_entity.id
_entity.type
_entity.pdbx_description
1 polymer ?
#
loop_
_entity_poly.entity_id
_entity_poly.type
_entity_poly.pdbx_seq_one_letter_code
_entity_poly.pdbx_strand_id
1 'polypeptide(L)'
;MQWTVTFYSEKVKNETLALPSGILANFLRVTELIETFGPDLGRPHTAPLGRGLFEIRAKGREGIARSVFCTVKNREMIILITVIKKGNKIPKRFMETAYQRQQEVLGHA
;
A
#
# COMPACT_ATOMS: atom_id res chain seq x y z
N MET A 1 12.34 16.97 1.58
CA MET A 1 12.51 16.01 0.49
C MET A 1 11.32 15.10 0.44
N GLN A 2 10.85 14.84 -0.76
CA GLN A 2 9.59 14.12 -0.92
C GLN A 2 9.80 12.66 -1.27
N TRP A 3 8.82 11.86 -0.87
CA TRP A 3 8.74 10.46 -1.26
C TRP A 3 7.90 10.35 -2.52
N THR A 4 8.15 9.34 -3.33
CA THR A 4 7.37 9.05 -4.54
C THR A 4 6.56 7.79 -4.30
N VAL A 5 5.27 7.83 -4.62
CA VAL A 5 4.38 6.68 -4.52
C VAL A 5 4.15 6.13 -5.92
N THR A 6 4.52 4.89 -6.13
CA THR A 6 4.35 4.21 -7.41
C THR A 6 3.62 2.89 -7.21
N PHE A 7 3.33 2.20 -8.29
CA PHE A 7 2.60 0.92 -8.26
C PHE A 7 3.44 -0.15 -8.92
N TYR A 8 3.31 -1.37 -8.42
CA TYR A 8 4.01 -2.53 -8.97
C TYR A 8 3.73 -2.71 -10.46
N SER A 9 2.48 -2.47 -10.87
CA SER A 9 2.07 -2.63 -12.28
C SER A 9 0.89 -1.72 -12.58
N GLU A 10 0.60 -1.56 -13.86
CA GLU A 10 -0.58 -0.82 -14.30
C GLU A 10 -1.86 -1.45 -13.78
N LYS A 11 -1.88 -2.80 -13.71
CA LYS A 11 -3.03 -3.51 -13.16
C LYS A 11 -3.27 -3.15 -11.69
N VAL A 12 -2.22 -3.15 -10.89
CA VAL A 12 -2.33 -2.78 -9.46
C VAL A 12 -2.81 -1.34 -9.33
N LYS A 13 -2.27 -0.44 -10.16
CA LYS A 13 -2.69 0.95 -10.15
C LYS A 13 -4.18 1.07 -10.46
N ASN A 14 -4.64 0.41 -11.52
CA ASN A 14 -6.03 0.48 -11.92
C ASN A 14 -6.96 -0.11 -10.87
N GLU A 15 -6.58 -1.23 -10.27
CA GLU A 15 -7.35 -1.84 -9.19
C GLU A 15 -7.46 -0.92 -7.98
N THR A 16 -6.36 -0.25 -7.64
CA THR A 16 -6.35 0.67 -6.50
C THR A 16 -7.21 1.91 -6.78
N LEU A 17 -7.09 2.48 -7.97
CA LEU A 17 -7.85 3.67 -8.33
C LEU A 17 -9.33 3.37 -8.56
N ALA A 18 -9.71 2.09 -8.67
CA ALA A 18 -11.10 1.66 -8.79
C ALA A 18 -11.76 1.42 -7.43
N LEU A 19 -11.09 1.71 -6.32
CA LEU A 19 -11.68 1.61 -4.98
C LEU A 19 -12.94 2.48 -4.87
N PRO A 20 -13.90 2.10 -4.01
CA PRO A 20 -15.06 2.95 -3.75
C PRO A 20 -14.64 4.36 -3.36
N SER A 21 -15.43 5.35 -3.75
CA SER A 21 -15.02 6.76 -3.70
C SER A 21 -14.56 7.25 -2.32
N GLY A 22 -15.23 6.83 -1.26
CA GLY A 22 -14.85 7.26 0.09
C GLY A 22 -13.53 6.66 0.53
N ILE A 23 -13.34 5.37 0.24
CA ILE A 23 -12.07 4.70 0.52
C ILE A 23 -10.96 5.31 -0.32
N LEU A 24 -11.22 5.53 -1.61
CA LEU A 24 -10.23 6.12 -2.51
C LEU A 24 -9.79 7.51 -2.04
N ALA A 25 -10.73 8.34 -1.62
CA ALA A 25 -10.41 9.66 -1.13
C ALA A 25 -9.44 9.58 0.06
N ASN A 26 -9.69 8.67 0.98
CA ASN A 26 -8.80 8.47 2.12
C ASN A 26 -7.44 7.92 1.69
N PHE A 27 -7.44 6.96 0.76
CA PHE A 27 -6.19 6.43 0.21
C PHE A 27 -5.33 7.56 -0.37
N LEU A 28 -5.92 8.41 -1.19
CA LEU A 28 -5.19 9.52 -1.81
C LEU A 28 -4.68 10.51 -0.75
N ARG A 29 -5.48 10.75 0.29
CA ARG A 29 -5.04 11.61 1.39
C ARG A 29 -3.83 11.03 2.09
N VAL A 30 -3.84 9.73 2.37
CA VAL A 30 -2.72 9.06 3.04
C VAL A 30 -1.47 9.09 2.16
N THR A 31 -1.63 8.87 0.84
CA THR A 31 -0.47 8.95 -0.06
C THR A 31 0.13 10.35 -0.09
N GLU A 32 -0.69 11.40 -0.03
CA GLU A 32 -0.17 12.76 0.08
C GLU A 32 0.65 12.97 1.34
N LEU A 33 0.18 12.41 2.47
CA LEU A 33 0.92 12.49 3.72
C LEU A 33 2.25 11.74 3.63
N ILE A 34 2.25 10.58 2.98
CA ILE A 34 3.48 9.80 2.76
C ILE A 34 4.46 10.59 1.89
N GLU A 35 3.98 11.22 0.84
CA GLU A 35 4.84 12.01 -0.04
C GLU A 35 5.56 13.11 0.72
N THR A 36 4.90 13.70 1.71
CA THR A 36 5.47 14.80 2.50
C THR A 36 6.31 14.29 3.66
N PHE A 37 5.81 13.31 4.41
CA PHE A 37 6.39 12.91 5.69
C PHE A 37 7.04 11.54 5.68
N GLY A 38 6.94 10.80 4.59
CA GLY A 38 7.48 9.45 4.49
C GLY A 38 6.47 8.38 4.87
N PRO A 39 6.81 7.11 4.62
CA PRO A 39 5.86 6.00 4.78
C PRO A 39 5.61 5.56 6.21
N ASP A 40 6.43 5.98 7.16
CA ASP A 40 6.27 5.57 8.56
C ASP A 40 5.39 6.55 9.31
N LEU A 41 4.15 6.68 8.85
CA LEU A 41 3.19 7.58 9.49
C LEU A 41 2.64 7.00 10.79
N GLY A 42 2.59 5.68 10.88
CA GLY A 42 1.98 5.01 12.01
C GLY A 42 0.47 4.95 11.90
N ARG A 43 -0.15 4.29 12.87
CA ARG A 43 -1.61 4.15 12.90
C ARG A 43 -2.27 5.51 13.10
N PRO A 44 -3.44 5.73 12.53
CA PRO A 44 -4.26 4.76 11.80
C PRO A 44 -3.92 4.62 10.32
N HIS A 45 -2.93 5.35 9.82
CA HIS A 45 -2.66 5.47 8.37
C HIS A 45 -1.83 4.34 7.82
N THR A 46 -0.73 4.01 8.49
CA THR A 46 0.19 2.95 8.04
C THR A 46 0.59 2.06 9.19
N ALA A 47 1.01 0.84 8.87
CA ALA A 47 1.48 -0.10 9.87
C ALA A 47 2.45 -1.09 9.25
N PRO A 48 3.45 -1.56 10.01
CA PRO A 48 4.37 -2.58 9.51
C PRO A 48 3.70 -3.95 9.49
N LEU A 49 4.10 -4.77 8.52
CA LEU A 49 3.60 -6.15 8.37
C LEU A 49 4.70 -7.18 8.53
N GLY A 50 5.95 -6.75 8.69
CA GLY A 50 7.10 -7.65 8.74
C GLY A 50 7.72 -7.84 7.37
N ARG A 51 8.96 -8.34 7.35
CA ARG A 51 9.72 -8.61 6.12
C ARG A 51 9.92 -7.39 5.22
N GLY A 52 9.90 -6.21 5.80
CA GLY A 52 10.02 -4.98 5.01
C GLY A 52 8.75 -4.58 4.29
N LEU A 53 7.64 -5.22 4.61
CA LEU A 53 6.33 -4.88 4.06
C LEU A 53 5.56 -4.01 5.04
N PHE A 54 4.78 -3.09 4.50
CA PHE A 54 3.94 -2.18 5.26
C PHE A 54 2.57 -2.12 4.60
N GLU A 55 1.58 -1.59 5.30
CA GLU A 55 0.27 -1.38 4.71
C GLU A 55 -0.18 0.07 4.87
N ILE A 56 -0.89 0.58 3.85
CA ILE A 56 -1.73 1.76 3.98
C ILE A 56 -3.12 1.26 4.34
N ARG A 57 -3.73 1.86 5.37
CA ARG A 57 -5.10 1.54 5.77
C ARG A 57 -5.99 2.70 5.35
N ALA A 58 -6.80 2.47 4.33
CA ALA A 58 -7.70 3.48 3.79
C ALA A 58 -9.13 3.16 4.21
N LYS A 59 -9.77 4.10 4.89
CA LYS A 59 -11.11 3.93 5.43
C LYS A 59 -12.11 4.85 4.74
N GLY A 60 -13.28 4.32 4.44
CA GLY A 60 -14.39 5.10 3.95
C GLY A 60 -15.68 4.49 4.49
N ARG A 61 -16.82 5.10 4.17
CA ARG A 61 -18.11 4.56 4.59
C ARG A 61 -18.37 3.19 3.97
N GLU A 62 -17.69 2.88 2.86
CA GLU A 62 -17.86 1.61 2.16
C GLU A 62 -17.06 0.46 2.80
N GLY A 63 -16.12 0.78 3.70
CA GLY A 63 -15.29 -0.23 4.35
C GLY A 63 -13.83 0.20 4.46
N ILE A 64 -12.94 -0.78 4.50
CA ILE A 64 -11.51 -0.55 4.65
C ILE A 64 -10.78 -1.28 3.54
N ALA A 65 -9.84 -0.58 2.89
CA ALA A 65 -8.89 -1.20 1.97
C ALA A 65 -7.51 -1.19 2.61
N ARG A 66 -6.71 -2.17 2.26
CA ARG A 66 -5.32 -2.25 2.69
C ARG A 66 -4.44 -2.37 1.46
N SER A 67 -3.49 -1.43 1.33
CA SER A 67 -2.52 -1.46 0.24
C SER A 67 -1.17 -1.83 0.82
N VAL A 68 -0.66 -2.99 0.43
CA VAL A 68 0.64 -3.49 0.91
C VAL A 68 1.72 -2.87 0.04
N PHE A 69 2.75 -2.33 0.68
CA PHE A 69 3.84 -1.66 -0.05
C PHE A 69 5.19 -2.00 0.57
N CYS A 70 6.23 -1.75 -0.21
CA CYS A 70 7.60 -1.77 0.29
C CYS A 70 8.30 -0.49 -0.17
N THR A 71 9.45 -0.20 0.43
CA THR A 71 10.24 0.96 0.05
C THR A 71 11.48 0.48 -0.71
N VAL A 72 11.92 1.31 -1.64
CA VAL A 72 13.14 1.06 -2.41
C VAL A 72 13.99 2.31 -2.37
N LYS A 73 15.15 2.28 -3.04
CA LYS A 73 16.09 3.39 -3.04
C LYS A 73 15.45 4.68 -3.55
N ASN A 74 16.05 5.81 -3.19
CA ASN A 74 15.67 7.15 -3.66
C ASN A 74 14.28 7.58 -3.18
N ARG A 75 13.90 7.15 -1.98
CA ARG A 75 12.63 7.55 -1.37
C ARG A 75 11.42 7.21 -2.22
N GLU A 76 11.43 6.03 -2.77
CA GLU A 76 10.30 5.51 -3.54
C GLU A 76 9.62 4.42 -2.73
N MET A 77 8.29 4.44 -2.71
CA MET A 77 7.53 3.33 -2.18
C MET A 77 6.68 2.74 -3.30
N ILE A 78 6.59 1.43 -3.34
CA ILE A 78 5.91 0.71 -4.40
C ILE A 78 4.73 -0.05 -3.79
N ILE A 79 3.52 0.27 -4.27
CA ILE A 79 2.32 -0.44 -3.86
C ILE A 79 2.27 -1.75 -4.64
N LEU A 80 2.26 -2.85 -3.89
CA LEU A 80 2.38 -4.20 -4.43
C LEU A 80 1.04 -4.86 -4.67
N ILE A 81 0.05 -4.57 -3.83
CA ILE A 81 -1.29 -5.14 -3.95
C ILE A 81 -2.25 -4.31 -3.09
N THR A 82 -3.49 -4.17 -3.52
CA THR A 82 -4.54 -3.51 -2.76
C THR A 82 -5.71 -4.46 -2.60
N VAL A 83 -6.21 -4.61 -1.37
CA VAL A 83 -7.31 -5.52 -1.04
C VAL A 83 -8.35 -4.80 -0.22
N ILE A 84 -9.61 -4.98 -0.58
CA ILE A 84 -10.73 -4.55 0.26
C ILE A 84 -11.08 -5.73 1.15
N LYS A 85 -11.15 -5.49 2.47
CA LYS A 85 -11.36 -6.58 3.38
C LYS A 85 -12.36 -6.29 4.48
N LYS A 86 -13.10 -7.35 4.78
CA LYS A 86 -13.91 -7.43 5.99
C LYS A 86 -13.11 -8.22 7.01
N GLY A 87 -12.57 -7.58 8.02
CA GLY A 87 -11.80 -8.28 9.04
C GLY A 87 -10.47 -7.61 9.29
N ASN A 88 -9.74 -8.16 10.25
CA ASN A 88 -8.55 -7.49 10.79
C ASN A 88 -7.25 -7.84 10.10
N LYS A 89 -7.24 -8.88 9.27
CA LYS A 89 -6.00 -9.36 8.67
C LYS A 89 -6.12 -9.50 7.16
N ILE A 90 -5.02 -9.25 6.49
CA ILE A 90 -4.88 -9.52 5.06
C ILE A 90 -4.75 -11.04 4.90
N PRO A 91 -5.51 -11.69 4.00
CA PRO A 91 -5.37 -13.13 3.80
C PRO A 91 -3.96 -13.50 3.39
N LYS A 92 -3.53 -14.67 3.84
CA LYS A 92 -2.18 -15.16 3.58
C LYS A 92 -1.83 -15.15 2.09
N ARG A 93 -2.76 -15.52 1.22
CA ARG A 93 -2.49 -15.56 -0.23
C ARG A 93 -2.10 -14.19 -0.79
N PHE A 94 -2.70 -13.12 -0.26
CA PHE A 94 -2.35 -11.76 -0.70
C PHE A 94 -1.01 -11.33 -0.14
N MET A 95 -0.67 -11.75 1.08
CA MET A 95 0.64 -11.48 1.66
C MET A 95 1.74 -12.19 0.86
N GLU A 96 1.49 -13.42 0.44
CA GLU A 96 2.46 -14.16 -0.38
C GLU A 96 2.68 -13.48 -1.72
N THR A 97 1.59 -13.00 -2.36
CA THR A 97 1.71 -12.25 -3.60
C THR A 97 2.53 -10.98 -3.40
N ALA A 98 2.25 -10.25 -2.32
CA ALA A 98 2.99 -9.03 -2.00
C ALA A 98 4.47 -9.34 -1.80
N TYR A 99 4.78 -10.41 -1.08
CA TYR A 99 6.16 -10.80 -0.83
C TYR A 99 6.89 -11.16 -2.13
N GLN A 100 6.25 -11.92 -3.01
CA GLN A 100 6.85 -12.27 -4.29
C GLN A 100 7.14 -11.01 -5.12
N ARG A 101 6.20 -10.09 -5.17
CA ARG A 101 6.37 -8.84 -5.90
C ARG A 101 7.45 -7.97 -5.29
N GLN A 102 7.56 -7.98 -3.97
CA GLN A 102 8.65 -7.29 -3.28
C GLN A 102 10.01 -7.81 -3.74
N GLN A 103 10.15 -9.15 -3.81
CA GLN A 103 11.40 -9.75 -4.25
C GLN A 103 11.74 -9.33 -5.68
N GLU A 104 10.75 -9.26 -6.55
CA GLU A 104 10.98 -8.81 -7.92
C GLU A 104 11.47 -7.36 -7.97
N VAL A 105 10.80 -6.43 -7.26
CA VAL A 105 11.18 -5.02 -7.33
C VAL A 105 12.50 -4.75 -6.62
N LEU A 106 12.92 -5.61 -5.70
CA LEU A 106 14.22 -5.51 -5.05
C LEU A 106 15.32 -6.23 -5.83
N GLY A 107 14.96 -6.91 -6.91
CA GLY A 107 15.95 -7.61 -7.74
C GLY A 107 16.41 -8.94 -7.18
N HIS A 108 15.63 -9.57 -6.30
CA HIS A 108 15.97 -10.85 -5.68
C HIS A 108 15.30 -12.05 -6.37
N ALA A 109 14.43 -11.79 -7.31
CA ALA A 109 13.68 -12.86 -7.96
C ALA A 109 14.50 -13.56 -9.03
#